data_3c2bc80b80e901a6750d304c338c0699
#
_entry.id   3c2bc80b80e901a6750d304c338c0699
#
_cell.length_a   1.000
_cell.length_b   1.000
_cell.length_c   1.000
_cell.angle_alpha   90.00
_cell.angle_beta   90.00
_cell.angle_gamma   90.00
#
_symmetry.space_group_name_H-M   'P 1'
#
loop_
_entity.id
_entity.type
_entity.pdbx_description
1 polymer ?
#
loop_
_entity_poly.entity_id
_entity_poly.type
_entity_poly.pdbx_seq_one_letter_code
_entity_poly.pdbx_strand_id
1 'polypeptide(L)'
;MLPFVADLPPLEQERIVCSVSSAVKYEVPANIVLAVAEKEGGKPGQWVRNTNGTHDVGPMQFNTAYLRELERYGITANDVAAAGCYSFDLAAWRLRMHLHNDKGDIWTRAANYHSRTPQFNAIYRADLMEKAGKWADWLEARFVTLDVTKEGVAAPSTPTMQAPVAAAAATQAAQPTLPRSTRPCAYLPRQITFTSAANE
;
A
#
# COMPACT_ATOMS: atom_id res chain seq x y z
N MET A 1 -19.65 -16.47 -8.72
CA MET A 1 -19.63 -15.59 -7.53
C MET A 1 -18.16 -15.44 -7.15
N LEU A 2 -17.64 -14.22 -7.09
CA LEU A 2 -16.22 -14.02 -6.68
C LEU A 2 -16.13 -14.24 -5.17
N PRO A 3 -15.11 -14.97 -4.65
CA PRO A 3 -15.00 -15.26 -3.22
C PRO A 3 -14.85 -13.96 -2.39
N PHE A 4 -15.39 -13.97 -1.18
CA PHE A 4 -15.08 -12.92 -0.20
C PHE A 4 -13.63 -13.03 0.23
N VAL A 5 -13.04 -11.93 0.71
CA VAL A 5 -11.64 -11.96 1.21
C VAL A 5 -11.46 -13.01 2.29
N ALA A 6 -12.44 -13.18 3.17
CA ALA A 6 -12.41 -14.16 4.25
C ALA A 6 -12.38 -15.64 3.78
N ASP A 7 -12.80 -15.92 2.54
CA ASP A 7 -12.82 -17.26 1.97
C ASP A 7 -11.51 -17.63 1.25
N LEU A 8 -10.58 -16.70 1.15
CA LEU A 8 -9.31 -16.88 0.49
C LEU A 8 -8.27 -17.49 1.44
N PRO A 9 -7.21 -18.13 0.92
CA PRO A 9 -6.08 -18.57 1.74
C PRO A 9 -5.45 -17.41 2.55
N PRO A 10 -4.96 -17.65 3.77
CA PRO A 10 -4.44 -16.58 4.65
C PRO A 10 -3.42 -15.64 4.02
N LEU A 11 -2.48 -16.17 3.23
CA LEU A 11 -1.47 -15.35 2.54
C LEU A 11 -2.09 -14.43 1.46
N GLU A 12 -3.17 -14.86 0.85
CA GLU A 12 -3.88 -14.05 -0.14
C GLU A 12 -4.75 -12.99 0.53
N GLN A 13 -5.38 -13.34 1.65
CA GLN A 13 -6.06 -12.36 2.50
C GLN A 13 -5.10 -11.26 2.95
N GLU A 14 -3.92 -11.62 3.47
CA GLU A 14 -2.88 -10.68 3.90
C GLU A 14 -2.45 -9.78 2.74
N ARG A 15 -2.18 -10.36 1.56
CA ARG A 15 -1.81 -9.61 0.36
C ARG A 15 -2.85 -8.55 0.00
N ILE A 16 -4.14 -8.93 -0.02
CA ILE A 16 -5.22 -8.02 -0.39
C ILE A 16 -5.39 -6.92 0.66
N VAL A 17 -5.53 -7.29 1.93
CA VAL A 17 -5.76 -6.34 3.02
C VAL A 17 -4.60 -5.34 3.12
N CYS A 18 -3.36 -5.84 3.12
CA CYS A 18 -2.17 -4.99 3.20
C CYS A 18 -2.02 -4.08 1.98
N SER A 19 -2.26 -4.60 0.77
CA SER A 19 -2.17 -3.80 -0.47
C SER A 19 -3.21 -2.68 -0.50
N VAL A 20 -4.47 -2.98 -0.18
CA VAL A 20 -5.55 -1.98 -0.18
C VAL A 20 -5.32 -0.93 0.90
N SER A 21 -4.97 -1.34 2.12
CA SER A 21 -4.69 -0.40 3.23
C SER A 21 -3.52 0.53 2.89
N SER A 22 -2.45 -0.02 2.32
CA SER A 22 -1.28 0.78 1.91
C SER A 22 -1.59 1.70 0.72
N ALA A 23 -2.41 1.24 -0.23
CA ALA A 23 -2.86 2.06 -1.35
C ALA A 23 -3.62 3.30 -0.87
N VAL A 24 -4.57 3.13 0.05
CA VAL A 24 -5.32 4.23 0.67
C VAL A 24 -4.39 5.18 1.42
N LYS A 25 -3.46 4.65 2.22
CA LYS A 25 -2.49 5.44 3.01
C LYS A 25 -1.63 6.35 2.13
N TYR A 26 -1.18 5.86 0.99
CA TYR A 26 -0.26 6.58 0.09
C TYR A 26 -0.97 7.21 -1.12
N GLU A 27 -2.30 7.17 -1.19
CA GLU A 27 -3.09 7.73 -2.29
C GLU A 27 -2.63 7.19 -3.67
N VAL A 28 -2.40 5.86 -3.73
CA VAL A 28 -2.02 5.14 -4.94
C VAL A 28 -3.22 4.31 -5.40
N PRO A 29 -3.47 4.15 -6.71
CA PRO A 29 -4.55 3.28 -7.18
C PRO A 29 -4.42 1.86 -6.64
N ALA A 30 -5.44 1.38 -5.91
CA ALA A 30 -5.39 0.10 -5.21
C ALA A 30 -5.21 -1.10 -6.16
N ASN A 31 -5.82 -1.05 -7.34
CA ASN A 31 -5.66 -2.06 -8.38
C ASN A 31 -4.21 -2.16 -8.88
N ILE A 32 -3.45 -1.05 -8.90
CA ILE A 32 -2.03 -1.06 -9.26
C ILE A 32 -1.20 -1.72 -8.17
N VAL A 33 -1.43 -1.38 -6.88
CA VAL A 33 -0.70 -2.01 -5.76
C VAL A 33 -0.96 -3.51 -5.72
N LEU A 34 -2.23 -3.94 -5.88
CA LEU A 34 -2.62 -5.35 -5.93
C LEU A 34 -1.97 -6.09 -7.11
N ALA A 35 -1.93 -5.45 -8.29
CA ALA A 35 -1.30 -6.04 -9.48
C ALA A 35 0.21 -6.21 -9.31
N VAL A 36 0.90 -5.24 -8.70
CA VAL A 36 2.32 -5.36 -8.35
C VAL A 36 2.51 -6.50 -7.34
N ALA A 37 1.70 -6.56 -6.28
CA ALA A 37 1.80 -7.61 -5.27
C ALA A 37 1.57 -9.02 -5.83
N GLU A 38 0.63 -9.15 -6.78
CA GLU A 38 0.42 -10.40 -7.51
C GLU A 38 1.60 -10.75 -8.43
N LYS A 39 2.12 -9.75 -9.14
CA LYS A 39 3.25 -9.92 -10.09
C LYS A 39 4.54 -10.34 -9.38
N GLU A 40 4.86 -9.68 -8.28
CA GLU A 40 6.05 -10.02 -7.48
C GLU A 40 5.88 -11.40 -6.82
N GLY A 41 4.68 -11.74 -6.32
CA GLY A 41 4.29 -13.07 -5.90
C GLY A 41 5.14 -13.69 -4.81
N GLY A 42 5.94 -12.91 -4.11
CA GLY A 42 6.80 -13.37 -3.04
C GLY A 42 6.03 -13.78 -1.79
N LYS A 43 6.75 -14.41 -0.84
CA LYS A 43 6.20 -14.90 0.43
C LYS A 43 6.98 -14.31 1.60
N PRO A 44 6.36 -14.22 2.78
CA PRO A 44 7.09 -13.90 4.00
C PRO A 44 8.28 -14.84 4.21
N GLY A 45 9.43 -14.28 4.58
CA GLY A 45 10.67 -15.01 4.80
C GLY A 45 11.40 -15.44 3.52
N GLN A 46 10.89 -15.15 2.34
CA GLN A 46 11.50 -15.58 1.07
C GLN A 46 12.68 -14.68 0.68
N TRP A 47 13.76 -15.33 0.22
CA TRP A 47 14.93 -14.71 -0.38
C TRP A 47 15.25 -15.45 -1.67
N VAL A 48 15.15 -14.76 -2.81
CA VAL A 48 15.44 -15.31 -4.14
C VAL A 48 16.77 -14.74 -4.62
N ARG A 49 17.76 -15.63 -4.83
CA ARG A 49 19.08 -15.21 -5.30
C ARG A 49 19.08 -14.88 -6.79
N ASN A 50 19.61 -13.73 -7.13
CA ASN A 50 19.82 -13.28 -8.49
C ASN A 50 21.22 -13.65 -9.02
N THR A 51 21.38 -13.70 -10.34
CA THR A 51 22.65 -14.04 -10.99
C THR A 51 23.76 -13.03 -10.71
N ASN A 52 23.39 -11.77 -10.40
CA ASN A 52 24.32 -10.69 -10.03
C ASN A 52 24.73 -10.68 -8.56
N GLY A 53 24.34 -11.71 -7.78
CA GLY A 53 24.66 -11.85 -6.36
C GLY A 53 23.73 -11.07 -5.41
N THR A 54 22.76 -10.31 -5.91
CA THR A 54 21.71 -9.71 -5.08
C THR A 54 20.63 -10.73 -4.76
N HIS A 55 19.70 -10.37 -3.86
CA HIS A 55 18.50 -11.16 -3.56
C HIS A 55 17.27 -10.27 -3.69
N ASP A 56 16.17 -10.88 -4.12
CA ASP A 56 14.85 -10.27 -4.02
C ASP A 56 14.16 -10.85 -2.78
N VAL A 57 13.61 -9.97 -1.94
CA VAL A 57 13.27 -10.29 -0.55
C VAL A 57 11.80 -10.02 -0.28
N GLY A 58 11.17 -10.99 0.40
CA GLY A 58 9.83 -10.86 0.97
C GLY A 58 8.68 -10.84 -0.02
N PRO A 59 7.46 -10.52 0.44
CA PRO A 59 6.25 -10.57 -0.38
C PRO A 59 6.29 -9.69 -1.64
N MET A 60 6.99 -8.56 -1.58
CA MET A 60 7.07 -7.58 -2.67
C MET A 60 8.41 -7.60 -3.41
N GLN A 61 9.22 -8.65 -3.20
CA GLN A 61 10.46 -8.94 -3.90
C GLN A 61 11.42 -7.72 -4.01
N PHE A 62 11.67 -7.08 -2.88
CA PHE A 62 12.62 -5.97 -2.81
C PHE A 62 14.05 -6.44 -3.04
N ASN A 63 14.73 -5.83 -4.02
CA ASN A 63 16.12 -6.15 -4.29
C ASN A 63 17.04 -5.63 -3.16
N THR A 64 17.98 -6.46 -2.71
CA THR A 64 18.90 -6.12 -1.63
C THR A 64 19.80 -4.93 -1.95
N ALA A 65 20.09 -4.62 -3.22
CA ALA A 65 20.82 -3.41 -3.60
C ALA A 65 19.99 -2.16 -3.27
N TYR A 66 18.69 -2.17 -3.57
CA TYR A 66 17.79 -1.07 -3.20
C TYR A 66 17.60 -0.96 -1.68
N LEU A 67 17.44 -2.08 -0.98
CA LEU A 67 17.29 -2.07 0.48
C LEU A 67 18.53 -1.46 1.18
N ARG A 68 19.71 -1.68 0.66
CA ARG A 68 20.96 -1.07 1.17
C ARG A 68 20.92 0.46 1.14
N GLU A 69 20.24 1.05 0.15
CA GLU A 69 20.03 2.51 0.09
C GLU A 69 19.07 2.99 1.20
N LEU A 70 18.18 2.11 1.64
CA LEU A 70 17.16 2.41 2.66
C LEU A 70 17.65 2.18 4.09
N GLU A 71 18.76 1.48 4.30
CA GLU A 71 19.34 1.22 5.63
C GLU A 71 19.62 2.51 6.39
N ARG A 72 19.99 3.59 5.70
CA ARG A 72 20.18 4.92 6.31
C ARG A 72 18.92 5.50 6.96
N TYR A 73 17.75 4.95 6.62
CA TYR A 73 16.45 5.29 7.23
C TYR A 73 15.99 4.25 8.24
N GLY A 74 16.85 3.26 8.57
CA GLY A 74 16.53 2.17 9.48
C GLY A 74 15.67 1.07 8.88
N ILE A 75 15.52 1.02 7.56
CA ILE A 75 14.76 -0.01 6.85
C ILE A 75 15.71 -1.13 6.44
N THR A 76 15.49 -2.33 6.97
CA THR A 76 16.36 -3.49 6.70
C THR A 76 15.69 -4.53 5.82
N ALA A 77 16.48 -5.42 5.24
CA ALA A 77 15.97 -6.54 4.47
C ALA A 77 15.10 -7.51 5.32
N ASN A 78 15.40 -7.63 6.61
CA ASN A 78 14.60 -8.46 7.52
C ASN A 78 13.21 -7.86 7.76
N ASP A 79 13.10 -6.52 7.81
CA ASP A 79 11.80 -5.85 7.98
C ASP A 79 10.88 -6.15 6.80
N VAL A 80 11.39 -6.11 5.57
CA VAL A 80 10.60 -6.40 4.37
C VAL A 80 10.39 -7.90 4.11
N ALA A 81 11.23 -8.76 4.70
CA ALA A 81 11.04 -10.20 4.64
C ALA A 81 9.95 -10.69 5.59
N ALA A 82 9.68 -9.95 6.66
CA ALA A 82 8.72 -10.36 7.68
C ALA A 82 7.30 -10.50 7.14
N ALA A 83 6.48 -11.32 7.82
CA ALA A 83 5.04 -11.38 7.60
C ALA A 83 4.36 -10.06 8.00
N GLY A 84 3.17 -9.81 7.48
CA GLY A 84 2.39 -8.59 7.74
C GLY A 84 2.53 -7.53 6.66
N CYS A 85 2.04 -6.34 6.95
CA CYS A 85 1.84 -5.31 5.92
C CYS A 85 3.08 -4.47 5.59
N TYR A 86 4.20 -4.61 6.29
CA TYR A 86 5.33 -3.69 6.13
C TYR A 86 5.90 -3.66 4.70
N SER A 87 6.08 -4.83 4.09
CA SER A 87 6.57 -4.93 2.70
C SER A 87 5.62 -4.26 1.69
N PHE A 88 4.31 -4.44 1.88
CA PHE A 88 3.28 -3.80 1.04
C PHE A 88 3.22 -2.28 1.25
N ASP A 89 3.39 -1.84 2.49
CA ASP A 89 3.44 -0.42 2.85
C ASP A 89 4.62 0.29 2.15
N LEU A 90 5.81 -0.30 2.24
CA LEU A 90 7.00 0.20 1.55
C LEU A 90 6.83 0.19 0.02
N ALA A 91 6.18 -0.84 -0.54
CA ALA A 91 5.92 -0.93 -1.97
C ALA A 91 4.94 0.14 -2.46
N ALA A 92 3.87 0.40 -1.73
CA ALA A 92 2.93 1.47 -2.06
C ALA A 92 3.59 2.85 -1.97
N TRP A 93 4.42 3.10 -0.94
CA TRP A 93 5.24 4.29 -0.87
C TRP A 93 6.18 4.45 -2.08
N ARG A 94 6.88 3.38 -2.47
CA ARG A 94 7.76 3.39 -3.65
C ARG A 94 6.99 3.65 -4.94
N LEU A 95 5.81 3.02 -5.11
CA LEU A 95 4.92 3.29 -6.24
C LEU A 95 4.48 4.75 -6.28
N ARG A 96 4.08 5.34 -5.14
CA ARG A 96 3.77 6.77 -5.07
C ARG A 96 4.92 7.62 -5.59
N MET A 97 6.16 7.32 -5.19
CA MET A 97 7.34 8.06 -5.66
C MET A 97 7.50 7.98 -7.19
N HIS A 98 7.32 6.79 -7.78
CA HIS A 98 7.34 6.64 -9.23
C HIS A 98 6.19 7.37 -9.92
N LEU A 99 4.96 7.24 -9.40
CA LEU A 99 3.78 7.88 -9.98
C LEU A 99 3.84 9.41 -9.96
N HIS A 100 4.49 10.01 -8.97
CA HIS A 100 4.62 11.47 -8.86
C HIS A 100 5.86 12.04 -9.55
N ASN A 101 6.99 11.36 -9.48
CA ASN A 101 8.28 11.94 -9.87
C ASN A 101 8.78 11.50 -11.24
N ASP A 102 8.34 10.32 -11.74
CA ASP A 102 8.82 9.80 -13.01
C ASP A 102 7.99 10.36 -14.20
N LYS A 103 8.56 10.27 -15.39
CA LYS A 103 7.93 10.73 -16.64
C LYS A 103 7.20 9.59 -17.34
N GLY A 104 6.21 9.94 -18.18
CA GLY A 104 5.41 9.01 -18.97
C GLY A 104 3.97 8.89 -18.44
N ASP A 105 3.20 8.03 -19.07
CA ASP A 105 1.85 7.67 -18.61
C ASP A 105 1.89 6.90 -17.28
N ILE A 106 0.73 6.76 -16.64
CA ILE A 106 0.62 6.12 -15.33
C ILE A 106 1.19 4.69 -15.31
N TRP A 107 1.01 3.94 -16.39
CA TRP A 107 1.44 2.55 -16.48
C TRP A 107 2.95 2.42 -16.65
N THR A 108 3.56 3.32 -17.45
CA THR A 108 5.02 3.43 -17.58
C THR A 108 5.65 3.76 -16.25
N ARG A 109 5.08 4.73 -15.52
CA ARG A 109 5.57 5.13 -14.19
C ARG A 109 5.39 4.03 -13.16
N ALA A 110 4.26 3.34 -13.14
CA ALA A 110 4.03 2.21 -12.24
C ALA A 110 5.02 1.05 -12.52
N ALA A 111 5.28 0.75 -13.80
CA ALA A 111 6.22 -0.30 -14.20
C ALA A 111 7.70 0.03 -13.86
N ASN A 112 8.03 1.29 -13.56
CA ASN A 112 9.33 1.67 -13.02
C ASN A 112 9.61 1.08 -11.63
N TYR A 113 8.58 0.56 -10.97
CA TYR A 113 8.76 -0.27 -9.77
C TYR A 113 9.74 -1.42 -10.04
N HIS A 114 9.61 -2.09 -11.17
CA HIS A 114 10.50 -3.16 -11.59
C HIS A 114 11.77 -2.62 -12.25
N SER A 115 11.60 -1.79 -13.31
CA SER A 115 12.76 -1.26 -14.05
C SER A 115 12.40 -0.01 -14.84
N ARG A 116 13.35 0.94 -14.88
CA ARG A 116 13.31 2.09 -15.81
C ARG A 116 13.88 1.77 -17.19
N THR A 117 14.53 0.61 -17.38
CA THR A 117 15.04 0.19 -18.67
C THR A 117 13.87 -0.10 -19.61
N PRO A 118 13.79 0.55 -20.80
CA PRO A 118 12.58 0.52 -21.63
C PRO A 118 12.08 -0.88 -21.98
N GLN A 119 12.98 -1.81 -22.30
CA GLN A 119 12.60 -3.18 -22.66
C GLN A 119 11.98 -3.93 -21.49
N PHE A 120 12.59 -3.85 -20.30
CA PHE A 120 12.08 -4.52 -19.09
C PHE A 120 10.80 -3.84 -18.58
N ASN A 121 10.76 -2.50 -18.64
CA ASN A 121 9.55 -1.74 -18.31
C ASN A 121 8.36 -2.15 -19.19
N ALA A 122 8.55 -2.25 -20.52
CA ALA A 122 7.48 -2.58 -21.45
C ALA A 122 6.89 -3.97 -21.19
N ILE A 123 7.73 -4.97 -20.90
CA ILE A 123 7.29 -6.34 -20.59
C ILE A 123 6.51 -6.35 -19.25
N TYR A 124 7.09 -5.72 -18.22
CA TYR A 124 6.45 -5.65 -16.91
C TYR A 124 5.11 -4.88 -16.97
N ARG A 125 5.08 -3.76 -17.70
CA ARG A 125 3.90 -2.93 -17.90
C ARG A 125 2.73 -3.68 -18.54
N ALA A 126 2.99 -4.47 -19.57
CA ALA A 126 1.94 -5.23 -20.25
C ALA A 126 1.23 -6.21 -19.29
N ASP A 127 1.99 -6.96 -18.52
CA ASP A 127 1.45 -7.88 -17.51
C ASP A 127 0.79 -7.14 -16.33
N LEU A 128 1.39 -6.01 -15.90
CA LEU A 128 0.81 -5.17 -14.85
C LEU A 128 -0.57 -4.63 -15.23
N MET A 129 -0.75 -4.17 -16.48
CA MET A 129 -2.02 -3.66 -16.97
C MET A 129 -3.11 -4.75 -16.99
N GLU A 130 -2.77 -5.96 -17.43
CA GLU A 130 -3.70 -7.09 -17.42
C GLU A 130 -4.17 -7.42 -16.00
N LYS A 131 -3.22 -7.55 -15.06
CA LYS A 131 -3.54 -7.83 -13.66
C LYS A 131 -4.35 -6.70 -13.01
N ALA A 132 -3.96 -5.46 -13.25
CA ALA A 132 -4.65 -4.30 -12.69
C ALA A 132 -6.09 -4.16 -13.22
N GLY A 133 -6.36 -4.59 -14.45
CA GLY A 133 -7.73 -4.68 -14.97
C GLY A 133 -8.58 -5.69 -14.17
N LYS A 134 -8.07 -6.90 -13.97
CA LYS A 134 -8.74 -7.93 -13.16
C LYS A 134 -8.99 -7.47 -11.71
N TRP A 135 -8.01 -6.77 -11.13
CA TRP A 135 -8.16 -6.20 -9.79
C TRP A 135 -9.14 -5.02 -9.74
N ALA A 136 -9.24 -4.21 -10.81
CA ALA A 136 -10.25 -3.15 -10.90
C ALA A 136 -11.66 -3.76 -10.86
N ASP A 137 -11.95 -4.76 -11.69
CA ASP A 137 -13.23 -5.47 -11.70
C ASP A 137 -13.55 -6.09 -10.33
N TRP A 138 -12.52 -6.67 -9.67
CA TRP A 138 -12.68 -7.26 -8.34
C TRP A 138 -13.02 -6.22 -7.28
N LEU A 139 -12.38 -5.04 -7.33
CA LEU A 139 -12.63 -3.92 -6.41
C LEU A 139 -14.01 -3.30 -6.66
N GLU A 140 -14.37 -3.03 -7.91
CA GLU A 140 -15.67 -2.44 -8.28
C GLU A 140 -16.86 -3.31 -7.84
N ALA A 141 -16.70 -4.61 -7.84
CA ALA A 141 -17.72 -5.53 -7.34
C ALA A 141 -17.94 -5.47 -5.82
N ARG A 142 -17.08 -4.77 -5.05
CA ARG A 142 -17.05 -4.79 -3.57
C ARG A 142 -16.98 -3.44 -2.89
N PHE A 143 -16.51 -2.42 -3.61
CA PHE A 143 -16.26 -1.10 -3.08
C PHE A 143 -16.75 -0.04 -4.06
N VAL A 144 -17.06 1.14 -3.55
CA VAL A 144 -17.21 2.32 -4.39
C VAL A 144 -15.81 2.75 -4.83
N THR A 145 -15.51 2.66 -6.12
CA THR A 145 -14.22 3.00 -6.70
C THR A 145 -14.32 4.25 -7.55
N LEU A 146 -13.17 4.94 -7.72
CA LEU A 146 -13.02 6.10 -8.59
C LEU A 146 -11.98 5.76 -9.67
N ASP A 147 -12.33 6.03 -10.92
CA ASP A 147 -11.39 5.91 -12.03
C ASP A 147 -10.50 7.16 -12.09
N VAL A 148 -9.26 7.00 -11.62
CA VAL A 148 -8.27 8.09 -11.56
C VAL A 148 -7.76 8.54 -12.93
N THR A 149 -8.13 7.84 -14.01
CA THR A 149 -7.78 8.22 -15.39
C THR A 149 -8.81 9.15 -16.01
N LYS A 150 -10.00 9.27 -15.41
CA LYS A 150 -11.04 10.19 -15.86
C LYS A 150 -10.86 11.54 -15.17
N GLU A 151 -10.54 12.56 -15.96
CA GLU A 151 -10.45 13.94 -15.46
C GLU A 151 -11.83 14.41 -14.95
N GLY A 152 -11.87 15.04 -13.79
CA GLY A 152 -13.05 15.75 -13.26
C GLY A 152 -13.87 15.00 -12.21
N VAL A 153 -13.49 13.82 -11.77
CA VAL A 153 -14.13 13.18 -10.62
C VAL A 153 -13.50 13.73 -9.34
N ALA A 154 -14.10 14.78 -8.77
CA ALA A 154 -13.74 15.20 -7.42
C ALA A 154 -13.95 14.03 -6.46
N ALA A 155 -12.96 13.78 -5.61
CA ALA A 155 -13.12 12.82 -4.51
C ALA A 155 -14.40 13.17 -3.74
N PRO A 156 -15.24 12.20 -3.35
CA PRO A 156 -16.42 12.48 -2.56
C PRO A 156 -15.96 13.21 -1.30
N SER A 157 -16.44 14.44 -1.15
CA SER A 157 -16.22 15.23 0.05
C SER A 157 -16.71 14.41 1.24
N THR A 158 -15.80 14.12 2.15
CA THR A 158 -16.10 13.44 3.43
C THR A 158 -17.29 14.18 4.05
N PRO A 159 -18.39 13.48 4.41
CA PRO A 159 -19.47 14.14 5.12
C PRO A 159 -18.91 14.68 6.44
N THR A 160 -18.93 15.99 6.60
CA THR A 160 -18.61 16.65 7.86
C THR A 160 -19.63 16.17 8.88
N MET A 161 -19.28 15.23 9.73
CA MET A 161 -20.07 14.88 10.89
C MET A 161 -20.03 16.10 11.84
N GLN A 162 -21.09 16.87 11.83
CA GLN A 162 -21.38 17.81 12.90
C GLN A 162 -21.66 17.00 14.15
N ALA A 163 -20.71 17.04 15.10
CA ALA A 163 -20.93 16.49 16.41
C ALA A 163 -22.05 17.28 17.13
N PRO A 164 -23.03 16.62 17.77
CA PRO A 164 -23.96 17.33 18.64
C PRO A 164 -23.22 17.85 19.87
N VAL A 165 -23.30 19.14 20.09
CA VAL A 165 -22.79 19.81 21.31
C VAL A 165 -23.67 19.39 22.46
N ALA A 166 -23.24 18.42 23.27
CA ALA A 166 -23.79 18.17 24.57
C ALA A 166 -22.78 18.63 25.63
N ALA A 167 -23.12 19.71 26.32
CA ALA A 167 -22.39 20.18 27.48
C ALA A 167 -22.55 19.18 28.62
N ALA A 168 -21.42 18.62 29.08
CA ALA A 168 -21.36 18.00 30.40
C ALA A 168 -20.00 18.35 31.03
N ALA A 169 -20.05 19.12 32.10
CA ALA A 169 -18.90 19.40 32.94
C ALA A 169 -18.44 18.11 33.62
N ALA A 170 -17.17 17.78 33.51
CA ALA A 170 -16.54 16.75 34.33
C ALA A 170 -15.09 17.15 34.67
N THR A 171 -14.89 17.21 35.95
CA THR A 171 -13.76 17.37 36.83
C THR A 171 -12.42 16.90 36.26
N GLN A 172 -11.42 17.79 36.27
CA GLN A 172 -10.03 17.48 35.94
C GLN A 172 -9.40 16.62 37.04
N ALA A 173 -9.01 15.40 36.72
CA ALA A 173 -8.07 14.62 37.49
C ALA A 173 -6.68 14.79 36.89
N ALA A 174 -5.71 15.13 37.72
CA ALA A 174 -4.31 15.36 37.31
C ALA A 174 -3.65 14.10 36.74
N GLN A 175 -3.09 14.19 35.54
CA GLN A 175 -2.27 13.15 34.95
C GLN A 175 -0.79 13.35 35.35
N PRO A 176 -0.04 12.25 35.61
CA PRO A 176 1.37 12.33 35.90
C PRO A 176 2.16 12.66 34.64
N THR A 177 3.05 13.63 34.72
CA THR A 177 3.97 14.05 33.67
C THR A 177 5.06 13.01 33.47
N LEU A 178 5.08 12.36 32.26
CA LEU A 178 6.19 11.56 31.81
C LEU A 178 7.27 12.45 31.14
N PRO A 179 8.57 12.12 31.25
CA PRO A 179 9.63 12.95 30.71
C PRO A 179 9.62 12.98 29.18
N ARG A 180 9.79 14.19 28.64
CA ARG A 180 9.81 14.51 27.21
C ARG A 180 11.02 13.86 26.52
N SER A 181 10.77 12.82 25.70
CA SER A 181 11.78 12.23 24.83
C SER A 181 12.11 13.19 23.68
N THR A 182 13.38 13.58 23.56
CA THR A 182 13.92 14.41 22.48
C THR A 182 14.27 13.57 21.27
N ARG A 183 13.33 12.84 20.68
CA ARG A 183 13.52 12.20 19.38
C ARG A 183 12.70 12.97 18.34
N PRO A 184 13.32 13.43 17.23
CA PRO A 184 12.59 14.07 16.14
C PRO A 184 11.78 13.03 15.34
N CYS A 185 10.58 13.42 14.94
CA CYS A 185 9.67 12.70 14.06
C CYS A 185 9.07 11.41 14.61
N ALA A 186 8.22 11.53 15.63
CA ALA A 186 7.26 10.47 15.94
C ALA A 186 6.17 10.41 14.85
N TYR A 187 6.12 9.30 14.12
CA TYR A 187 5.01 8.97 13.24
C TYR A 187 3.74 8.80 14.09
N LEU A 188 2.75 9.67 13.88
CA LEU A 188 1.44 9.55 14.50
C LEU A 188 0.55 8.67 13.59
N PRO A 189 0.16 7.47 14.02
CA PRO A 189 -0.75 6.64 13.26
C PRO A 189 -2.14 7.30 13.21
N ARG A 190 -2.63 7.57 11.99
CA ARG A 190 -4.03 7.98 11.81
C ARG A 190 -4.89 6.72 11.83
N GLN A 191 -5.82 6.64 12.78
CA GLN A 191 -6.85 5.60 12.82
C GLN A 191 -7.86 5.86 11.70
N ILE A 192 -8.07 4.85 10.84
CA ILE A 192 -9.15 4.81 9.87
C ILE A 192 -10.22 3.90 10.45
N THR A 193 -11.41 4.45 10.77
CA THR A 193 -12.57 3.67 11.16
C THR A 193 -13.38 3.30 9.94
N PHE A 194 -13.54 2.00 9.70
CA PHE A 194 -14.48 1.48 8.70
C PHE A 194 -15.86 1.36 9.35
N THR A 195 -16.85 2.10 8.85
CA THR A 195 -18.25 1.84 9.19
C THR A 195 -18.75 0.73 8.27
N SER A 196 -19.04 -0.45 8.84
CA SER A 196 -19.80 -1.50 8.16
C SER A 196 -21.22 -0.98 7.94
N ALA A 197 -21.66 -0.92 6.69
CA ALA A 197 -23.06 -0.75 6.38
C ALA A 197 -23.79 -2.03 6.81
N ALA A 198 -24.57 -1.96 7.89
CA ALA A 198 -25.49 -3.01 8.26
C ALA A 198 -26.64 -3.00 7.24
N ASN A 199 -26.95 -4.18 6.73
CA ASN A 199 -28.10 -4.43 5.87
C ASN A 199 -29.42 -4.10 6.62
N GLU A 200 -30.28 -3.33 5.97
CA GLU A 200 -31.73 -3.48 6.04
C GLU A 200 -32.23 -4.14 4.76
#